data_e00e2c3c99077f029863bea4b5155f3a
#
_entry.id   e00e2c3c99077f029863bea4b5155f3a
#
_cell.length_a   1.000
_cell.length_b   1.000
_cell.length_c   1.000
_cell.angle_alpha   90.00
_cell.angle_beta   90.00
_cell.angle_gamma   90.00
#
_symmetry.space_group_name_H-M   'P 1'
#
loop_
_entity.id
_entity.type
_entity.pdbx_description
1 polymer ?
#
loop_
_entity_poly.entity_id
_entity_poly.type
_entity_poly.pdbx_seq_one_letter_code
_entity_poly.pdbx_strand_id
1 'polypeptide(L)'
;MDSLQITSCFLFSILLGGFPNIITDIEKNTIDLKELTTQKTVAVITMKSPDCPVCQTQLLRIIQNFDKLSVCNVTFLVLAPGPIEKLQMAKELTKFPFPFIVDQDLKISRSLDLIINETKILPSILILNDKLEVEWAQRGRNALYFGDSELMKRLKCDGWI
;
A
#
# COMPACT_ATOMS: atom_id res chain seq x y z
N MET A 1 18.92 -46.74 29.93
CA MET A 1 18.47 -46.79 28.50
C MET A 1 17.50 -45.63 28.34
N ASP A 2 18.06 -44.48 28.07
CA ASP A 2 17.29 -43.23 28.11
C ASP A 2 16.93 -42.80 26.69
N SER A 3 15.65 -42.84 26.42
CA SER A 3 15.05 -42.30 25.21
C SER A 3 15.12 -40.79 25.24
N LEU A 4 16.03 -40.19 24.50
CA LEU A 4 16.00 -38.79 24.19
C LEU A 4 14.80 -38.48 23.26
N GLN A 5 13.76 -37.99 23.81
CA GLN A 5 12.72 -37.30 23.04
C GLN A 5 13.27 -35.97 22.54
N ILE A 6 13.60 -35.93 21.28
CA ILE A 6 13.86 -34.66 20.58
C ILE A 6 12.54 -33.99 20.36
N THR A 7 12.20 -33.06 21.24
CA THR A 7 11.09 -32.15 21.06
C THR A 7 11.43 -31.21 19.91
N SER A 8 10.96 -31.55 18.74
CA SER A 8 11.01 -30.66 17.57
C SER A 8 10.17 -29.43 17.87
N CYS A 9 10.85 -28.38 18.28
CA CYS A 9 10.28 -27.05 18.42
C CYS A 9 10.02 -26.53 17.00
N PHE A 10 8.85 -26.83 16.46
CA PHE A 10 8.35 -26.17 15.26
C PHE A 10 8.17 -24.71 15.64
N LEU A 11 9.15 -23.91 15.35
CA LEU A 11 9.02 -22.47 15.23
C LEU A 11 7.97 -22.21 14.16
N PHE A 12 6.74 -22.03 14.60
CA PHE A 12 5.68 -21.44 13.82
C PHE A 12 6.11 -19.99 13.57
N SER A 13 6.89 -19.80 12.51
CA SER A 13 7.17 -18.50 11.97
C SER A 13 5.81 -17.98 11.49
N ILE A 14 5.13 -17.22 12.33
CA ILE A 14 3.98 -16.43 11.93
C ILE A 14 4.55 -15.52 10.86
N LEU A 15 4.27 -15.85 9.61
CA LEU A 15 4.45 -14.97 8.46
C LEU A 15 3.55 -13.77 8.70
N LEU A 16 4.06 -12.79 9.44
CA LEU A 16 3.50 -11.45 9.46
C LEU A 16 3.54 -10.98 8.02
N GLY A 17 2.37 -10.89 7.41
CA GLY A 17 2.23 -10.49 6.03
C GLY A 17 2.87 -9.12 5.82
N GLY A 18 3.88 -9.08 4.99
CA GLY A 18 4.58 -7.87 4.57
C GLY A 18 4.56 -7.75 3.06
N PHE A 19 5.05 -6.63 2.57
CA PHE A 19 5.29 -6.44 1.14
C PHE A 19 6.53 -7.24 0.70
N PRO A 20 6.57 -7.71 -0.54
CA PRO A 20 7.79 -8.29 -1.11
C PRO A 20 8.89 -7.22 -1.23
N ASN A 21 10.15 -7.61 -1.11
CA ASN A 21 11.27 -6.67 -1.24
C ASN A 21 11.31 -6.00 -2.60
N ILE A 22 11.04 -6.76 -3.64
CA ILE A 22 11.05 -6.31 -5.03
C ILE A 22 9.64 -6.42 -5.60
N ILE A 23 9.14 -5.34 -6.17
CA ILE A 23 7.88 -5.28 -6.88
C ILE A 23 8.07 -4.70 -8.29
N THR A 24 7.13 -4.98 -9.15
CA THR A 24 7.10 -4.41 -10.50
C THR A 24 5.82 -3.61 -10.68
N ASP A 25 5.95 -2.39 -11.18
CA ASP A 25 4.79 -1.56 -11.48
C ASP A 25 4.15 -1.92 -12.84
N ILE A 26 3.02 -1.30 -13.15
CA ILE A 26 2.29 -1.53 -14.42
C ILE A 26 3.06 -1.05 -15.64
N GLU A 27 4.09 -0.24 -15.48
CA GLU A 27 4.99 0.25 -16.54
C GLU A 27 6.25 -0.62 -16.67
N LYS A 28 6.29 -1.75 -15.92
CA LYS A 28 7.40 -2.72 -15.88
C LYS A 28 8.68 -2.19 -15.22
N ASN A 29 8.61 -1.12 -14.45
CA ASN A 29 9.71 -0.68 -13.63
C ASN A 29 9.83 -1.56 -12.38
N THR A 30 11.04 -1.98 -12.07
CA THR A 30 11.35 -2.72 -10.85
C THR A 30 11.64 -1.74 -9.71
N ILE A 31 11.01 -1.97 -8.57
CA ILE A 31 11.13 -1.13 -7.38
C ILE A 31 11.65 -1.98 -6.24
N ASP A 32 12.80 -1.61 -5.69
CA ASP A 32 13.31 -2.14 -4.43
C ASP A 32 12.65 -1.39 -3.27
N LEU A 33 11.63 -2.01 -2.68
CA LEU A 33 10.89 -1.41 -1.58
C LEU A 33 11.72 -1.26 -0.32
N LYS A 34 12.64 -2.20 -0.07
CA LYS A 34 13.49 -2.12 1.10
C LYS A 34 14.43 -0.93 1.03
N GLU A 35 15.04 -0.70 -0.12
CA GLU A 35 15.85 0.49 -0.35
C GLU A 35 14.99 1.76 -0.24
N LEU A 36 13.81 1.76 -0.84
CA LEU A 36 12.90 2.91 -0.83
C LEU A 36 12.48 3.31 0.59
N THR A 37 12.17 2.35 1.47
CA THR A 37 11.76 2.61 2.86
C THR A 37 12.90 3.14 3.74
N THR A 38 14.17 2.93 3.36
CA THR A 38 15.31 3.55 4.05
C THR A 38 15.50 5.01 3.69
N GLN A 39 15.01 5.42 2.52
CA GLN A 39 15.19 6.77 1.99
C GLN A 39 13.98 7.66 2.24
N LYS A 40 12.77 7.10 2.22
CA LYS A 40 11.50 7.84 2.28
C LYS A 40 10.45 7.10 3.11
N THR A 41 9.51 7.86 3.64
CA THR A 41 8.27 7.27 4.16
C THR A 41 7.43 6.77 2.97
N VAL A 42 7.17 5.48 2.93
CA VAL A 42 6.38 4.85 1.86
C VAL A 42 4.93 4.71 2.31
N ALA A 43 4.03 5.42 1.65
CA ALA A 43 2.59 5.32 1.85
C ALA A 43 1.95 4.53 0.70
N VAL A 44 1.31 3.43 1.01
CA VAL A 44 0.60 2.60 0.03
C VAL A 44 -0.88 2.94 0.07
N ILE A 45 -1.42 3.37 -1.08
CA ILE A 45 -2.84 3.64 -1.27
C ILE A 45 -3.46 2.42 -1.94
N THR A 46 -4.35 1.73 -1.26
CA THR A 46 -5.04 0.58 -1.86
C THR A 46 -6.35 1.02 -2.47
N MET A 47 -6.62 0.57 -3.69
CA MET A 47 -7.88 0.82 -4.39
C MET A 47 -8.78 -0.42 -4.29
N LYS A 48 -10.06 -0.22 -4.02
CA LYS A 48 -11.06 -1.31 -3.97
C LYS A 48 -11.08 -2.10 -5.28
N SER A 49 -11.05 -1.39 -6.39
CA SER A 49 -10.91 -1.87 -7.76
C SER A 49 -10.33 -0.74 -8.61
N PRO A 50 -9.76 -1.02 -9.79
CA PRO A 50 -9.21 0.04 -10.63
C PRO A 50 -10.23 1.11 -11.05
N ASP A 51 -11.49 0.72 -11.22
CA ASP A 51 -12.60 1.56 -11.63
C ASP A 51 -13.39 2.18 -10.46
N CYS A 52 -12.87 2.13 -9.24
CA CYS A 52 -13.50 2.70 -8.05
C CYS A 52 -13.43 4.25 -8.09
N PRO A 53 -14.56 4.98 -8.25
CA PRO A 53 -14.53 6.43 -8.38
C PRO A 53 -14.04 7.13 -7.11
N VAL A 54 -14.42 6.64 -5.94
CA VAL A 54 -13.98 7.17 -4.64
C VAL A 54 -12.46 7.02 -4.47
N CYS A 55 -11.91 5.89 -4.91
CA CYS A 55 -10.47 5.66 -4.87
C CYS A 55 -9.71 6.60 -5.82
N GLN A 56 -10.22 6.79 -7.03
CA GLN A 56 -9.64 7.73 -8.00
C GLN A 56 -9.72 9.18 -7.48
N THR A 57 -10.83 9.57 -6.88
CA THR A 57 -10.99 10.90 -6.27
C THR A 57 -9.97 11.11 -5.15
N GLN A 58 -9.66 10.09 -4.35
CA GLN A 58 -8.63 10.21 -3.33
C GLN A 58 -7.24 10.48 -3.93
N LEU A 59 -6.88 9.79 -5.01
CA LEU A 59 -5.61 10.05 -5.70
C LEU A 59 -5.53 11.50 -6.19
N LEU A 60 -6.61 12.02 -6.77
CA LEU A 60 -6.69 13.42 -7.20
C LEU A 60 -6.54 14.41 -6.02
N ARG A 61 -7.12 14.12 -4.87
CA ARG A 61 -6.96 14.94 -3.66
C ARG A 61 -5.53 14.94 -3.14
N ILE A 62 -4.85 13.81 -3.19
CA ILE A 62 -3.43 13.71 -2.81
C ILE A 62 -2.59 14.59 -3.75
N ILE A 63 -2.83 14.54 -5.06
CA ILE A 63 -2.14 15.42 -6.03
C ILE A 63 -2.38 16.89 -5.71
N GLN A 64 -3.60 17.28 -5.40
CA GLN A 64 -3.93 18.67 -5.05
C GLN A 64 -3.20 19.20 -3.81
N ASN A 65 -2.76 18.30 -2.93
CA ASN A 65 -2.00 18.62 -1.73
C ASN A 65 -0.52 18.24 -1.86
N PHE A 66 -0.04 17.92 -3.07
CA PHE A 66 1.29 17.38 -3.28
C PHE A 66 2.40 18.34 -2.84
N ASP A 67 2.25 19.62 -3.04
CA ASP A 67 3.23 20.63 -2.61
C ASP A 67 3.47 20.59 -1.10
N LYS A 68 2.41 20.35 -0.32
CA LYS A 68 2.50 20.17 1.13
C LYS A 68 3.14 18.84 1.50
N LEU A 69 2.87 17.79 0.74
CA LEU A 69 3.37 16.43 1.00
C LEU A 69 4.83 16.26 0.57
N SER A 70 5.27 16.96 -0.47
CA SER A 70 6.62 16.84 -1.01
C SER A 70 7.72 17.21 0.01
N VAL A 71 7.43 18.11 0.95
CA VAL A 71 8.36 18.49 2.03
C VAL A 71 8.48 17.44 3.14
N CYS A 72 7.59 16.46 3.18
CA CYS A 72 7.54 15.45 4.23
C CYS A 72 8.35 14.18 3.90
N ASN A 73 9.13 14.21 2.85
CA ASN A 73 9.93 13.07 2.38
C ASN A 73 9.12 11.78 2.25
N VAL A 74 7.89 11.91 1.72
CA VAL A 74 6.97 10.80 1.47
C VAL A 74 6.99 10.41 -0.01
N THR A 75 6.81 9.14 -0.28
CA THR A 75 6.49 8.61 -1.61
C THR A 75 5.27 7.72 -1.53
N PHE A 76 4.58 7.57 -2.66
CA PHE A 76 3.36 6.81 -2.73
C PHE A 76 3.50 5.61 -3.65
N LEU A 77 2.74 4.56 -3.35
CA LEU A 77 2.48 3.43 -4.22
C LEU A 77 0.98 3.21 -4.26
N VAL A 78 0.44 2.89 -5.42
CA VAL A 78 -0.95 2.48 -5.56
C VAL A 78 -0.99 0.97 -5.72
N LEU A 79 -1.76 0.28 -4.88
CA LEU A 79 -1.99 -1.17 -4.96
C LEU A 79 -3.45 -1.42 -5.31
N ALA A 80 -3.71 -2.19 -6.36
CA ALA A 80 -5.06 -2.53 -6.76
C ALA A 80 -5.14 -3.97 -7.31
N PRO A 81 -6.31 -4.62 -7.23
CA PRO A 81 -6.55 -5.85 -7.97
C PRO A 81 -6.50 -5.60 -9.47
N GLY A 82 -6.37 -6.67 -10.28
CA GLY A 82 -6.46 -6.56 -11.74
C GLY A 82 -7.87 -6.24 -12.25
N PRO A 83 -8.04 -6.16 -13.56
CA PRO A 83 -7.00 -6.39 -14.57
C PRO A 83 -6.09 -5.17 -14.78
N ILE A 84 -4.89 -5.41 -15.31
CA ILE A 84 -3.87 -4.39 -15.50
C ILE A 84 -4.32 -3.26 -16.44
N GLU A 85 -5.08 -3.58 -17.48
CA GLU A 85 -5.57 -2.60 -18.47
C GLU A 85 -6.46 -1.54 -17.80
N LYS A 86 -7.33 -1.95 -16.87
CA LYS A 86 -8.15 -1.00 -16.10
C LYS A 86 -7.31 -0.15 -15.16
N LEU A 87 -6.25 -0.71 -14.60
CA LEU A 87 -5.36 0.03 -13.72
C LEU A 87 -4.52 1.06 -14.51
N GLN A 88 -4.12 0.73 -15.73
CA GLN A 88 -3.50 1.67 -16.67
C GLN A 88 -4.44 2.84 -16.98
N MET A 89 -5.72 2.55 -17.27
CA MET A 89 -6.73 3.60 -17.49
C MET A 89 -6.91 4.50 -16.25
N ALA A 90 -6.92 3.91 -15.05
CA ALA A 90 -7.02 4.68 -13.81
C ALA A 90 -5.81 5.60 -13.61
N LYS A 91 -4.61 5.14 -13.93
CA LYS A 91 -3.39 5.96 -13.89
C LYS A 91 -3.45 7.11 -14.89
N GLU A 92 -3.87 6.84 -16.12
CA GLU A 92 -4.04 7.86 -17.16
C GLU A 92 -5.10 8.90 -16.78
N LEU A 93 -6.22 8.46 -16.22
CA LEU A 93 -7.32 9.35 -15.82
C LEU A 93 -6.92 10.26 -14.64
N THR A 94 -6.25 9.70 -13.64
CA THR A 94 -5.89 10.46 -12.43
C THR A 94 -4.61 11.27 -12.60
N LYS A 95 -3.76 10.92 -13.56
CA LYS A 95 -2.41 11.50 -13.71
C LYS A 95 -1.56 11.38 -12.44
N PHE A 96 -1.85 10.38 -11.60
CA PHE A 96 -1.13 10.18 -10.36
C PHE A 96 0.33 9.80 -10.67
N PRO A 97 1.33 10.56 -10.20
CA PRO A 97 2.70 10.47 -10.71
C PRO A 97 3.52 9.31 -10.09
N PHE A 98 2.91 8.53 -9.20
CA PHE A 98 3.59 7.46 -8.50
C PHE A 98 3.28 6.09 -9.11
N PRO A 99 4.08 5.05 -8.79
CA PRO A 99 3.88 3.71 -9.32
C PRO A 99 2.53 3.09 -8.95
N PHE A 100 1.95 2.36 -9.89
CA PHE A 100 0.77 1.54 -9.70
C PHE A 100 1.17 0.07 -9.77
N ILE A 101 0.76 -0.70 -8.77
CA ILE A 101 1.07 -2.12 -8.63
C ILE A 101 -0.23 -2.90 -8.80
N VAL A 102 -0.24 -3.86 -9.72
CA VAL A 102 -1.34 -4.80 -9.86
C VAL A 102 -1.09 -6.04 -9.00
N ASP A 103 -1.99 -6.29 -8.07
CA ASP A 103 -2.01 -7.51 -7.25
C ASP A 103 -3.00 -8.52 -7.88
N GLN A 104 -2.61 -9.04 -9.05
CA GLN A 104 -3.47 -9.88 -9.89
C GLN A 104 -3.99 -11.12 -9.14
N ASP A 105 -3.13 -11.76 -8.36
CA ASP A 105 -3.45 -12.97 -7.58
C ASP A 105 -3.92 -12.64 -6.15
N LEU A 106 -4.04 -11.38 -5.81
CA LEU A 106 -4.39 -10.88 -4.48
C LEU A 106 -3.46 -11.39 -3.36
N LYS A 107 -2.22 -11.74 -3.68
CA LYS A 107 -1.26 -12.29 -2.70
C LYS A 107 -0.86 -11.26 -1.67
N ILE A 108 -0.51 -10.05 -2.10
CA ILE A 108 -0.14 -8.97 -1.20
C ILE A 108 -1.35 -8.59 -0.35
N SER A 109 -2.49 -8.36 -0.98
CA SER A 109 -3.72 -7.97 -0.29
C SER A 109 -4.18 -9.02 0.71
N ARG A 110 -4.02 -10.30 0.40
CA ARG A 110 -4.34 -11.40 1.31
C ARG A 110 -3.42 -11.42 2.53
N SER A 111 -2.12 -11.23 2.33
CA SER A 111 -1.15 -11.18 3.43
C SER A 111 -1.37 -9.99 4.37
N LEU A 112 -2.05 -8.96 3.90
CA LEU A 112 -2.36 -7.73 4.65
C LEU A 112 -3.80 -7.71 5.20
N ASP A 113 -4.55 -8.79 5.04
CA ASP A 113 -5.96 -8.89 5.44
C ASP A 113 -6.85 -7.80 4.82
N LEU A 114 -6.66 -7.55 3.52
CA LEU A 114 -7.39 -6.54 2.76
C LEU A 114 -8.45 -7.12 1.80
N ILE A 115 -8.69 -8.43 1.84
CA ILE A 115 -9.61 -9.08 0.91
C ILE A 115 -11.06 -8.76 1.25
N ILE A 116 -11.83 -8.24 0.29
CA ILE A 116 -13.28 -8.16 0.36
C ILE A 116 -13.89 -9.38 -0.34
N ASN A 117 -13.43 -9.67 -1.55
CA ASN A 117 -13.80 -10.84 -2.33
C ASN A 117 -12.73 -11.13 -3.40
N GLU A 118 -12.99 -12.03 -4.33
CA GLU A 118 -12.03 -12.49 -5.34
C GLU A 118 -11.54 -11.39 -6.31
N THR A 119 -12.24 -10.25 -6.38
CA THR A 119 -11.93 -9.16 -7.32
C THR A 119 -11.78 -7.80 -6.66
N LYS A 120 -11.98 -7.71 -5.35
CA LYS A 120 -12.00 -6.44 -4.61
C LYS A 120 -11.24 -6.53 -3.31
N ILE A 121 -10.51 -5.47 -3.02
CA ILE A 121 -9.78 -5.30 -1.77
C ILE A 121 -10.28 -4.10 -0.98
N LEU A 122 -10.02 -4.09 0.32
CA LEU A 122 -10.40 -3.02 1.20
C LEU A 122 -9.58 -1.76 0.86
N PRO A 123 -10.22 -0.63 0.49
CA PRO A 123 -9.50 0.60 0.25
C PRO A 123 -8.88 1.10 1.56
N SER A 124 -7.59 1.40 1.53
CA SER A 124 -6.82 1.72 2.73
C SER A 124 -5.65 2.66 2.41
N ILE A 125 -5.09 3.26 3.44
CA ILE A 125 -3.79 3.91 3.41
C ILE A 125 -2.90 3.16 4.41
N LEU A 126 -1.75 2.70 3.94
CA LEU A 126 -0.79 1.95 4.75
C LEU A 126 0.54 2.68 4.74
N ILE A 127 1.22 2.75 5.88
CA ILE A 127 2.60 3.22 5.96
C ILE A 127 3.48 2.03 6.29
N LEU A 128 4.55 1.86 5.52
CA LEU A 128 5.50 0.76 5.68
C LEU A 128 6.69 1.21 6.52
N ASN A 129 7.18 0.30 7.38
CA ASN A 129 8.46 0.43 8.05
C ASN A 129 9.61 -0.11 7.18
N ASP A 130 10.84 -0.04 7.67
CA ASP A 130 12.04 -0.54 7.01
C ASP A 130 12.13 -2.07 6.88
N LYS A 131 11.23 -2.79 7.57
CA LYS A 131 11.06 -4.24 7.44
C LYS A 131 9.96 -4.62 6.46
N LEU A 132 9.35 -3.66 5.79
CA LEU A 132 8.21 -3.80 4.87
C LEU A 132 6.94 -4.31 5.56
N GLU A 133 6.84 -4.11 6.86
CA GLU A 133 5.64 -4.36 7.64
C GLU A 133 4.77 -3.09 7.67
N VAL A 134 3.47 -3.27 7.84
CA VAL A 134 2.55 -2.13 8.00
C VAL A 134 2.71 -1.54 9.41
N GLU A 135 3.35 -0.39 9.50
CA GLU A 135 3.52 0.35 10.75
C GLU A 135 2.24 1.07 11.17
N TRP A 136 1.48 1.57 10.20
CA TRP A 136 0.22 2.26 10.42
C TRP A 136 -0.74 1.99 9.25
N ALA A 137 -2.03 1.89 9.56
CA ALA A 137 -3.06 1.66 8.58
C ALA A 137 -4.36 2.43 8.89
N GLN A 138 -4.88 3.12 7.90
CA GLN A 138 -6.27 3.56 7.83
C GLN A 138 -7.01 2.61 6.89
N ARG A 139 -7.82 1.72 7.45
CA ARG A 139 -8.54 0.69 6.70
C ARG A 139 -9.96 1.11 6.43
N GLY A 140 -10.38 0.93 5.18
CA GLY A 140 -11.73 1.29 4.73
C GLY A 140 -11.96 2.80 4.68
N ARG A 141 -12.90 3.21 3.85
CA ARG A 141 -13.38 4.59 3.73
C ARG A 141 -14.68 4.61 2.94
N ASN A 142 -15.37 5.72 3.00
CA ASN A 142 -16.58 5.97 2.23
C ASN A 142 -16.43 7.23 1.34
N ALA A 143 -17.46 7.60 0.62
CA ALA A 143 -17.43 8.76 -0.27
C ALA A 143 -17.19 10.11 0.43
N LEU A 144 -17.41 10.19 1.75
CA LEU A 144 -17.23 11.41 2.55
C LEU A 144 -15.90 11.45 3.28
N TYR A 145 -15.30 10.29 3.53
CA TYR A 145 -14.06 10.16 4.30
C TYR A 145 -12.98 9.46 3.50
N PHE A 146 -11.92 10.17 3.19
CA PHE A 146 -10.80 9.69 2.39
C PHE A 146 -9.57 9.30 3.24
N GLY A 147 -9.53 9.69 4.49
CA GLY A 147 -8.40 9.47 5.37
C GLY A 147 -7.21 10.40 5.14
N ASP A 148 -7.36 11.43 4.30
CA ASP A 148 -6.26 12.34 3.95
C ASP A 148 -5.75 13.13 5.16
N SER A 149 -6.66 13.59 6.03
CA SER A 149 -6.30 14.32 7.26
C SER A 149 -5.53 13.45 8.25
N GLU A 150 -5.89 12.18 8.37
CA GLU A 150 -5.18 11.23 9.23
C GLU A 150 -3.79 10.91 8.66
N LEU A 151 -3.70 10.76 7.34
CA LEU A 151 -2.42 10.60 6.65
C LEU A 151 -1.50 11.79 6.91
N MET A 152 -2.01 13.02 6.74
CA MET A 152 -1.25 14.25 6.97
C MET A 152 -0.72 14.31 8.41
N LYS A 153 -1.56 14.05 9.40
CA LYS A 153 -1.16 13.97 10.82
C LYS A 153 -0.08 12.92 11.03
N ARG A 154 -0.25 11.73 10.47
CA ARG A 154 0.71 10.63 10.62
C ARG A 154 2.06 10.97 10.02
N LEU A 155 2.09 11.64 8.89
CA LEU A 155 3.32 12.09 8.23
C LEU A 155 3.95 13.31 8.91
N LYS A 156 3.31 13.87 9.94
CA LYS A 156 3.75 15.09 10.63
C LYS A 156 3.98 16.25 9.67
N CYS A 157 3.13 16.34 8.64
CA CYS A 157 3.18 17.37 7.63
C CYS A 157 2.44 18.65 8.00
N ASP A 158 1.73 18.66 9.12
CA ASP A 158 0.90 19.75 9.62
C ASP A 158 1.71 20.86 10.31
N GLY A 159 3.02 20.68 10.47
CA GLY A 159 3.90 21.65 11.11
C GLY A 159 4.22 22.92 10.30
N TRP A 160 3.39 23.21 9.29
CA TRP A 160 3.61 24.28 8.32
C TRP A 160 2.56 25.40 8.41
N ILE A 161 1.91 25.52 9.53
CA ILE A 161 1.04 26.68 9.81
C ILE A 161 1.74 27.59 10.82
#